data_6c4f41f12ab936d79c0d02710dff241a
#
_entry.id   6c4f41f12ab936d79c0d02710dff241a
#
_cell.length_a   1.000
_cell.length_b   1.000
_cell.length_c   1.000
_cell.angle_alpha   90.00
_cell.angle_beta   90.00
_cell.angle_gamma   90.00
#
_symmetry.space_group_name_H-M   'P 1'
#
loop_
_entity.id
_entity.type
_entity.pdbx_description
1 polymer ?
#
loop_
_entity_poly.entity_id
_entity_poly.type
_entity_poly.pdbx_seq_one_letter_code
_entity_poly.pdbx_strand_id
1 'polypeptide(L)'
;LNRYVVLQKEWNEKHIQERANELAKKAESIWPYPSLTVAELAPYQVEDKTAKKYSLETYDVNAFTRMLFETLDKRIMNLSPTVKKEYKKLYVAYKLDTNFVDIVFQKQRLRISVNMKFSEINDPNGICKDITDLGRWGNGDVELFMEHQDELDQIMEIVKQSFDAQIYCRLRQKTC
;
A
#
# COMPACT_ATOMS: atom_id res chain seq x y z
N LEU A 1 -28.10 2.81 2.32
CA LEU A 1 -26.72 3.33 2.50
C LEU A 1 -26.11 3.87 1.18
N ASN A 2 -26.29 3.20 0.05
CA ASN A 2 -25.72 3.65 -1.24
C ASN A 2 -26.25 5.03 -1.70
N ARG A 3 -27.50 5.35 -1.43
CA ARG A 3 -28.11 6.64 -1.85
C ARG A 3 -27.50 7.85 -1.11
N TYR A 4 -27.13 7.66 0.17
CA TYR A 4 -26.52 8.73 0.96
C TYR A 4 -25.08 9.06 0.49
N VAL A 5 -24.31 8.05 0.15
CA VAL A 5 -22.94 8.21 -0.37
C VAL A 5 -22.94 8.89 -1.73
N VAL A 6 -23.88 8.55 -2.61
CA VAL A 6 -24.03 9.18 -3.93
C VAL A 6 -24.39 10.64 -3.79
N LEU A 7 -25.39 10.98 -2.95
CA LEU A 7 -25.81 12.36 -2.70
C LEU A 7 -24.70 13.21 -2.06
N GLN A 8 -23.88 12.63 -1.19
CA GLN A 8 -22.76 13.33 -0.57
C GLN A 8 -21.63 13.59 -1.56
N LYS A 9 -21.40 12.66 -2.50
CA LYS A 9 -20.43 12.84 -3.57
C LYS A 9 -20.86 13.93 -4.55
N GLU A 10 -22.10 13.91 -5.00
CA GLU A 10 -22.68 14.94 -5.87
C GLU A 10 -22.68 16.31 -5.21
N TRP A 11 -23.00 16.38 -3.89
CA TRP A 11 -22.96 17.62 -3.12
C TRP A 11 -21.54 18.18 -3.02
N ASN A 12 -20.55 17.32 -2.76
CA ASN A 12 -19.14 17.72 -2.69
C ASN A 12 -18.62 18.21 -4.05
N GLU A 13 -18.95 17.52 -5.14
CA GLU A 13 -18.54 17.92 -6.49
C GLU A 13 -19.14 19.29 -6.86
N LYS A 14 -20.42 19.51 -6.56
CA LYS A 14 -21.08 20.81 -6.78
C LYS A 14 -20.45 21.94 -5.98
N HIS A 15 -20.16 21.73 -4.69
CA HIS A 15 -19.52 22.73 -3.83
C HIS A 15 -18.08 23.06 -4.26
N ILE A 16 -17.34 22.06 -4.70
CA ILE A 16 -15.98 22.25 -5.25
C ILE A 16 -16.05 23.12 -6.50
N GLN A 17 -16.99 22.83 -7.40
CA GLN A 17 -17.16 23.60 -8.62
C GLN A 17 -17.64 25.05 -8.37
N GLU A 18 -18.58 25.25 -7.46
CA GLU A 18 -19.05 26.59 -7.04
C GLU A 18 -17.89 27.40 -6.44
N ARG A 19 -17.07 26.78 -5.57
CA ARG A 19 -15.91 27.44 -4.96
C ARG A 19 -14.81 27.75 -5.96
N ALA A 20 -14.58 26.85 -6.92
CA ALA A 20 -13.64 27.09 -8.02
C ALA A 20 -14.07 28.26 -8.89
N ASN A 21 -15.36 28.37 -9.21
CA ASN A 21 -15.92 29.46 -9.98
C ASN A 21 -15.86 30.81 -9.24
N GLU A 22 -16.11 30.82 -7.92
CA GLU A 22 -15.93 32.03 -7.08
C GLU A 22 -14.47 32.50 -7.06
N LEU A 23 -13.52 31.56 -6.90
CA LEU A 23 -12.11 31.89 -6.89
C LEU A 23 -11.62 32.39 -8.25
N ALA A 24 -12.12 31.81 -9.35
CA ALA A 24 -11.82 32.27 -10.70
C ALA A 24 -12.32 33.72 -10.91
N LYS A 25 -13.58 34.03 -10.56
CA LYS A 25 -14.11 35.42 -10.63
C LYS A 25 -13.32 36.39 -9.78
N LYS A 26 -12.87 35.97 -8.60
CA LYS A 26 -12.07 36.81 -7.70
C LYS A 26 -10.67 37.02 -8.26
N ALA A 27 -10.08 36.02 -8.91
CA ALA A 27 -8.80 36.13 -9.59
C ALA A 27 -8.87 37.10 -10.77
N GLU A 28 -9.91 37.02 -11.61
CA GLU A 28 -10.16 37.98 -12.71
C GLU A 28 -10.26 39.43 -12.26
N SER A 29 -10.81 39.67 -11.04
CA SER A 29 -10.95 41.02 -10.50
C SER A 29 -9.67 41.61 -9.92
N ILE A 30 -8.65 40.80 -9.66
CA ILE A 30 -7.41 41.21 -8.98
C ILE A 30 -6.21 41.19 -9.95
N TRP A 31 -6.30 40.47 -11.07
CA TRP A 31 -5.18 40.21 -11.96
C TRP A 31 -5.24 41.07 -13.23
N PRO A 32 -4.23 41.93 -13.49
CA PRO A 32 -4.22 42.84 -14.62
C PRO A 32 -3.79 42.19 -15.95
N TYR A 33 -3.59 40.87 -16.00
CA TYR A 33 -3.16 40.16 -17.21
C TYR A 33 -4.32 39.42 -17.85
N PRO A 34 -4.32 39.29 -19.21
CA PRO A 34 -5.36 38.54 -19.89
C PRO A 34 -5.44 37.11 -19.36
N SER A 35 -6.64 36.68 -18.94
CA SER A 35 -6.88 35.34 -18.46
C SER A 35 -6.53 34.31 -19.52
N LEU A 36 -5.63 33.41 -19.21
CA LEU A 36 -5.37 32.22 -20.03
C LEU A 36 -6.63 31.37 -20.05
N THR A 37 -7.07 31.00 -21.23
CA THR A 37 -8.24 30.12 -21.37
C THR A 37 -7.88 28.72 -20.92
N VAL A 38 -8.87 27.92 -20.50
CA VAL A 38 -8.70 26.51 -20.11
C VAL A 38 -8.01 25.71 -21.23
N ALA A 39 -8.22 26.09 -22.50
CA ALA A 39 -7.55 25.47 -23.65
C ALA A 39 -6.04 25.77 -23.70
N GLU A 40 -5.61 26.93 -23.23
CA GLU A 40 -4.20 27.31 -23.14
C GLU A 40 -3.48 26.68 -21.94
N LEU A 41 -4.25 26.27 -20.92
CA LEU A 41 -3.77 25.50 -19.76
C LEU A 41 -3.76 23.99 -20.02
N ALA A 42 -4.42 23.51 -21.06
CA ALA A 42 -4.48 22.09 -21.40
C ALA A 42 -3.12 21.40 -21.65
N PRO A 43 -2.05 22.08 -22.15
CA PRO A 43 -0.72 21.50 -22.21
C PRO A 43 -0.01 21.43 -20.86
N TYR A 44 -0.49 22.16 -19.87
CA TYR A 44 0.04 22.08 -18.49
C TYR A 44 -0.62 20.89 -17.78
N GLN A 45 -0.35 19.71 -18.28
CA GLN A 45 -0.45 18.53 -17.44
C GLN A 45 0.60 18.74 -16.36
N VAL A 46 0.14 19.01 -15.14
CA VAL A 46 0.97 18.89 -13.97
C VAL A 46 1.34 17.41 -13.91
N GLU A 47 2.42 17.04 -14.61
CA GLU A 47 3.09 15.81 -14.29
C GLU A 47 3.35 15.89 -12.80
N ASP A 48 2.74 15.00 -12.04
CA ASP A 48 3.01 14.83 -10.63
C ASP A 48 4.49 14.37 -10.52
N LYS A 49 5.41 15.34 -10.62
CA LYS A 49 6.87 15.13 -10.57
C LYS A 49 7.32 14.66 -9.19
N THR A 50 6.38 14.44 -8.27
CA THR A 50 6.66 14.04 -6.88
C THR A 50 6.46 12.55 -6.61
N ALA A 51 5.77 11.81 -7.46
CA ALA A 51 5.67 10.36 -7.31
C ALA A 51 6.98 9.69 -7.78
N LYS A 52 8.01 9.67 -6.92
CA LYS A 52 9.18 8.82 -7.13
C LYS A 52 8.70 7.39 -7.33
N LYS A 53 8.78 6.91 -8.57
CA LYS A 53 8.46 5.52 -8.89
C LYS A 53 9.62 4.65 -8.38
N TYR A 54 9.37 3.90 -7.32
CA TYR A 54 10.33 2.95 -6.80
C TYR A 54 10.20 1.62 -7.57
N SER A 55 11.32 0.93 -7.73
CA SER A 55 11.41 -0.41 -8.34
C SER A 55 12.42 -1.24 -7.55
N LEU A 56 12.58 -2.51 -7.90
CA LEU A 56 13.54 -3.39 -7.22
C LEU A 56 14.98 -2.85 -7.30
N GLU A 57 15.33 -2.17 -8.38
CA GLU A 57 16.66 -1.57 -8.62
C GLU A 57 16.92 -0.34 -7.72
N THR A 58 15.88 0.18 -7.08
CA THR A 58 16.01 1.33 -6.17
C THR A 58 16.59 0.93 -4.81
N TYR A 59 16.52 -0.38 -4.47
CA TYR A 59 17.03 -0.90 -3.22
C TYR A 59 18.46 -1.42 -3.38
N ASP A 60 19.27 -1.28 -2.34
CA ASP A 60 20.59 -1.92 -2.26
C ASP A 60 20.42 -3.41 -1.91
N VAL A 61 20.21 -4.22 -2.94
CA VAL A 61 19.90 -5.64 -2.84
C VAL A 61 21.01 -6.47 -3.48
N ASN A 62 21.67 -7.30 -2.69
CA ASN A 62 22.65 -8.26 -3.22
C ASN A 62 21.96 -9.47 -3.89
N ALA A 63 22.74 -10.30 -4.59
CA ALA A 63 22.22 -11.45 -5.34
C ALA A 63 21.51 -12.48 -4.44
N PHE A 64 21.99 -12.67 -3.21
CA PHE A 64 21.42 -13.63 -2.27
C PHE A 64 20.03 -13.18 -1.78
N THR A 65 19.91 -11.96 -1.25
CA THR A 65 18.62 -11.44 -0.79
C THR A 65 17.63 -11.22 -1.92
N ARG A 66 18.14 -10.93 -3.14
CA ARG A 66 17.29 -10.90 -4.35
C ARG A 66 16.66 -12.25 -4.64
N MET A 67 17.43 -13.33 -4.57
CA MET A 67 16.94 -14.69 -4.78
C MET A 67 15.85 -15.07 -3.75
N LEU A 68 16.08 -14.77 -2.46
CA LEU A 68 15.09 -14.99 -1.41
C LEU A 68 13.81 -14.22 -1.71
N PHE A 69 13.95 -12.94 -2.06
CA PHE A 69 12.83 -12.07 -2.38
C PHE A 69 12.02 -12.57 -3.58
N GLU A 70 12.67 -12.92 -4.70
CA GLU A 70 12.00 -13.39 -5.91
C GLU A 70 11.22 -14.69 -5.67
N THR A 71 11.74 -15.55 -4.80
CA THR A 71 11.08 -16.81 -4.41
C THR A 71 9.83 -16.53 -3.57
N LEU A 72 9.94 -15.66 -2.56
CA LEU A 72 8.85 -15.26 -1.71
C LEU A 72 7.79 -14.44 -2.50
N ASP A 73 8.23 -13.51 -3.33
CA ASP A 73 7.38 -12.69 -4.20
C ASP A 73 6.45 -13.53 -5.07
N LYS A 74 6.98 -14.54 -5.74
CA LYS A 74 6.20 -15.47 -6.57
C LYS A 74 5.10 -16.17 -5.75
N ARG A 75 5.43 -16.62 -4.54
CA ARG A 75 4.48 -17.31 -3.67
C ARG A 75 3.36 -16.36 -3.18
N ILE A 76 3.71 -15.15 -2.77
CA ILE A 76 2.74 -14.14 -2.34
C ILE A 76 1.83 -13.72 -3.50
N MET A 77 2.38 -13.43 -4.66
CA MET A 77 1.61 -13.03 -5.84
C MET A 77 0.66 -14.15 -6.32
N ASN A 78 1.01 -15.42 -6.09
CA ASN A 78 0.16 -16.57 -6.43
C ASN A 78 -0.99 -16.82 -5.44
N LEU A 79 -1.06 -16.11 -4.31
CA LEU A 79 -2.20 -16.23 -3.38
C LEU A 79 -3.53 -15.82 -4.03
N SER A 80 -3.50 -14.76 -4.85
CA SER A 80 -4.69 -14.31 -5.59
C SER A 80 -4.28 -13.35 -6.71
N PRO A 81 -4.99 -13.35 -7.86
CA PRO A 81 -4.79 -12.36 -8.91
C PRO A 81 -5.15 -10.92 -8.48
N THR A 82 -5.83 -10.76 -7.34
CA THR A 82 -6.18 -9.45 -6.78
C THR A 82 -5.09 -8.85 -5.90
N VAL A 83 -4.04 -9.59 -5.58
CA VAL A 83 -2.89 -9.08 -4.82
C VAL A 83 -2.17 -8.02 -5.66
N LYS A 84 -1.93 -6.87 -5.03
CA LYS A 84 -1.18 -5.77 -5.64
C LYS A 84 0.16 -5.62 -4.93
N LYS A 85 1.23 -5.51 -5.72
CA LYS A 85 2.58 -5.24 -5.23
C LYS A 85 2.92 -3.78 -5.48
N GLU A 86 3.43 -3.10 -4.46
CA GLU A 86 3.91 -1.71 -4.55
C GLU A 86 5.31 -1.57 -3.94
N TYR A 87 6.22 -0.99 -4.71
CA TYR A 87 7.52 -0.60 -4.22
C TYR A 87 7.42 0.76 -3.52
N LYS A 88 7.83 0.83 -2.26
CA LYS A 88 7.89 2.05 -1.44
C LYS A 88 9.35 2.46 -1.22
N LYS A 89 9.61 3.57 -0.58
CA LYS A 89 11.00 4.03 -0.34
C LYS A 89 11.86 3.03 0.43
N LEU A 90 11.29 2.32 1.40
CA LEU A 90 12.04 1.47 2.34
C LEU A 90 11.60 0.00 2.34
N TYR A 91 10.49 -0.35 1.69
CA TYR A 91 9.91 -1.68 1.71
C TYR A 91 9.09 -1.96 0.46
N VAL A 92 8.80 -3.23 0.23
CA VAL A 92 7.84 -3.70 -0.78
C VAL A 92 6.56 -4.09 -0.06
N ALA A 93 5.44 -3.49 -0.43
CA ALA A 93 4.13 -3.77 0.13
C ALA A 93 3.33 -4.72 -0.76
N TYR A 94 2.68 -5.71 -0.15
CA TYR A 94 1.67 -6.53 -0.80
C TYR A 94 0.33 -6.26 -0.15
N LYS A 95 -0.66 -5.96 -0.96
CA LYS A 95 -1.96 -5.50 -0.48
C LYS A 95 -3.14 -6.08 -1.27
N LEU A 96 -4.27 -6.14 -0.59
CA LEU A 96 -5.61 -6.25 -1.15
C LEU A 96 -6.27 -4.86 -1.12
N ASP A 97 -7.02 -4.56 -0.07
CA ASP A 97 -7.53 -3.21 0.23
C ASP A 97 -6.50 -2.42 1.08
N THR A 98 -5.85 -3.11 2.02
CA THR A 98 -4.73 -2.61 2.82
C THR A 98 -3.52 -3.55 2.66
N ASN A 99 -2.35 -3.13 3.15
CA ASN A 99 -1.18 -4.01 3.18
C ASN A 99 -1.47 -5.19 4.11
N PHE A 100 -1.17 -6.42 3.67
CA PHE A 100 -1.20 -7.61 4.53
C PHE A 100 0.21 -8.10 4.86
N VAL A 101 1.20 -7.78 4.04
CA VAL A 101 2.62 -8.03 4.31
C VAL A 101 3.50 -6.96 3.69
N ASP A 102 4.53 -6.58 4.41
CA ASP A 102 5.57 -5.64 3.99
C ASP A 102 6.94 -6.32 4.09
N ILE A 103 7.79 -6.17 3.06
CA ILE A 103 9.12 -6.80 2.99
C ILE A 103 10.19 -5.71 2.92
N VAL A 104 11.17 -5.77 3.82
CA VAL A 104 12.36 -4.92 3.87
C VAL A 104 13.60 -5.75 3.57
N PHE A 105 14.42 -5.28 2.64
CA PHE A 105 15.71 -5.90 2.34
C PHE A 105 16.74 -5.58 3.43
N GLN A 106 17.40 -6.62 3.93
CA GLN A 106 18.59 -6.51 4.78
C GLN A 106 19.76 -7.23 4.10
N LYS A 107 20.98 -7.00 4.55
CA LYS A 107 22.18 -7.52 3.87
C LYS A 107 22.19 -9.04 3.70
N GLN A 108 21.68 -9.80 4.66
CA GLN A 108 21.74 -11.26 4.69
C GLN A 108 20.38 -11.94 4.84
N ARG A 109 19.29 -11.16 4.87
CA ARG A 109 17.93 -11.68 5.09
C ARG A 109 16.87 -10.72 4.61
N LEU A 110 15.65 -11.20 4.54
CA LEU A 110 14.47 -10.37 4.42
C LEU A 110 13.84 -10.19 5.80
N ARG A 111 13.46 -8.96 6.13
CA ARG A 111 12.59 -8.67 7.26
C ARG A 111 11.17 -8.54 6.74
N ILE A 112 10.25 -9.29 7.32
CA ILE A 112 8.88 -9.41 6.87
C ILE A 112 7.98 -8.95 8.03
N SER A 113 7.14 -7.96 7.77
CA SER A 113 6.13 -7.48 8.73
C SER A 113 4.76 -7.91 8.24
N VAL A 114 3.99 -8.56 9.12
CA VAL A 114 2.68 -9.11 8.80
C VAL A 114 1.60 -8.31 9.52
N ASN A 115 0.59 -7.86 8.78
CA ASN A 115 -0.47 -7.00 9.30
C ASN A 115 -1.54 -7.80 10.05
N MET A 116 -1.16 -8.32 11.20
CA MET A 116 -2.03 -8.98 12.17
C MET A 116 -1.59 -8.60 13.58
N LYS A 117 -2.47 -8.79 14.56
CA LYS A 117 -2.08 -8.75 15.96
C LYS A 117 -1.32 -10.02 16.32
N PHE A 118 -0.27 -9.91 17.11
CA PHE A 118 0.51 -11.06 17.53
C PHE A 118 -0.34 -12.11 18.28
N SER A 119 -1.33 -11.67 19.06
CA SER A 119 -2.27 -12.54 19.76
C SER A 119 -3.21 -13.35 18.88
N GLU A 120 -3.35 -12.98 17.60
CA GLU A 120 -4.26 -13.63 16.65
C GLU A 120 -3.51 -14.58 15.69
N ILE A 121 -2.16 -14.59 15.74
CA ILE A 121 -1.34 -15.43 14.87
C ILE A 121 -1.23 -16.84 15.41
N ASN A 122 -1.39 -17.82 14.53
CA ASN A 122 -1.07 -19.21 14.83
C ASN A 122 0.34 -19.51 14.33
N ASP A 123 1.30 -19.56 15.25
CA ASP A 123 2.72 -19.79 14.96
C ASP A 123 3.24 -21.04 15.69
N PRO A 124 2.97 -22.24 15.16
CA PRO A 124 3.40 -23.48 15.80
C PRO A 124 4.93 -23.66 15.81
N ASN A 125 5.63 -22.96 14.93
CA ASN A 125 7.09 -23.08 14.78
C ASN A 125 7.86 -22.01 15.58
N GLY A 126 7.17 -21.03 16.18
CA GLY A 126 7.79 -19.97 16.98
C GLY A 126 8.72 -19.05 16.19
N ILE A 127 8.43 -18.83 14.89
CA ILE A 127 9.24 -17.98 14.00
C ILE A 127 8.87 -16.50 14.06
N CYS A 128 7.70 -16.20 14.64
CA CYS A 128 7.20 -14.84 14.74
C CYS A 128 7.74 -14.13 15.99
N LYS A 129 8.05 -12.87 15.81
CA LYS A 129 8.45 -11.96 16.87
C LYS A 129 7.33 -10.96 17.14
N ASP A 130 6.98 -10.79 18.42
CA ASP A 130 6.08 -9.73 18.86
C ASP A 130 6.79 -8.38 18.83
N ILE A 131 6.21 -7.43 18.08
CA ILE A 131 6.71 -6.07 17.98
C ILE A 131 5.66 -5.03 18.41
N THR A 132 4.64 -5.45 19.17
CA THR A 132 3.54 -4.60 19.63
C THR A 132 4.04 -3.34 20.33
N ASP A 133 5.05 -3.47 21.21
CA ASP A 133 5.62 -2.38 22.00
C ASP A 133 6.78 -1.64 21.31
N LEU A 134 7.21 -2.11 20.15
CA LEU A 134 8.28 -1.46 19.38
C LEU A 134 7.70 -0.37 18.50
N GLY A 135 8.30 0.83 18.49
CA GLY A 135 7.88 1.95 17.66
C GLY A 135 7.72 1.55 16.19
N ARG A 136 6.55 1.78 15.63
CA ARG A 136 6.10 1.17 14.35
C ARG A 136 6.64 1.89 13.13
N TRP A 137 7.26 1.12 12.24
CA TRP A 137 7.50 1.50 10.84
C TRP A 137 6.73 0.59 9.86
N GLY A 138 5.62 -0.02 10.28
CA GLY A 138 4.83 -0.94 9.47
C GLY A 138 3.43 -1.13 10.02
N ASN A 139 2.59 -1.82 9.26
CA ASN A 139 1.26 -2.23 9.65
C ASN A 139 1.32 -3.60 10.29
N GLY A 140 0.90 -3.73 11.56
CA GLY A 140 0.83 -5.00 12.29
C GLY A 140 1.88 -5.15 13.40
N ASP A 141 1.67 -6.17 14.21
CA ASP A 141 2.43 -6.42 15.43
C ASP A 141 3.36 -7.65 15.31
N VAL A 142 3.45 -8.23 14.10
CA VAL A 142 4.17 -9.47 13.83
C VAL A 142 5.34 -9.22 12.88
N GLU A 143 6.53 -9.59 13.31
CA GLU A 143 7.75 -9.56 12.50
C GLU A 143 8.36 -10.95 12.40
N LEU A 144 8.86 -11.30 11.22
CA LEU A 144 9.63 -12.52 10.99
C LEU A 144 10.75 -12.26 10.01
N PHE A 145 11.70 -13.20 9.93
CA PHE A 145 12.86 -13.08 9.05
C PHE A 145 12.96 -14.30 8.14
N MET A 146 13.44 -14.07 6.93
CA MET A 146 13.79 -15.11 5.97
C MET A 146 15.29 -15.03 5.70
N GLU A 147 16.03 -16.00 6.17
CA GLU A 147 17.48 -16.13 6.01
C GLU A 147 17.83 -17.23 5.00
N HIS A 148 16.96 -18.24 4.85
CA HIS A 148 17.15 -19.38 3.96
C HIS A 148 15.88 -19.69 3.15
N GLN A 149 16.06 -20.39 2.02
CA GLN A 149 14.91 -20.75 1.16
C GLN A 149 14.01 -21.84 1.75
N ASP A 150 14.54 -22.71 2.58
CA ASP A 150 13.80 -23.77 3.27
C ASP A 150 12.79 -23.26 4.31
N GLU A 151 12.95 -22.00 4.74
CA GLU A 151 11.99 -21.32 5.63
C GLU A 151 10.73 -20.85 4.89
N LEU A 152 10.71 -20.88 3.56
CA LEU A 152 9.67 -20.29 2.72
C LEU A 152 8.27 -20.79 3.06
N ASP A 153 8.09 -22.10 3.27
CA ASP A 153 6.77 -22.68 3.51
C ASP A 153 6.22 -22.23 4.87
N GLN A 154 7.04 -22.20 5.92
CA GLN A 154 6.67 -21.72 7.24
C GLN A 154 6.29 -20.21 7.22
N ILE A 155 7.08 -19.42 6.50
CA ILE A 155 6.80 -17.99 6.32
C ILE A 155 5.48 -17.78 5.57
N MET A 156 5.23 -18.58 4.54
CA MET A 156 4.00 -18.48 3.77
C MET A 156 2.75 -18.89 4.57
N GLU A 157 2.87 -19.81 5.53
CA GLU A 157 1.79 -20.12 6.47
C GLU A 157 1.37 -18.90 7.29
N ILE A 158 2.33 -18.12 7.76
CA ILE A 158 2.08 -16.88 8.51
C ILE A 158 1.52 -15.78 7.61
N VAL A 159 2.14 -15.54 6.45
CA VAL A 159 1.67 -14.54 5.47
C VAL A 159 0.24 -14.81 5.03
N LYS A 160 -0.11 -16.10 4.83
CA LYS A 160 -1.44 -16.50 4.41
C LYS A 160 -2.51 -16.20 5.47
N GLN A 161 -2.20 -16.27 6.75
CA GLN A 161 -3.14 -15.92 7.81
C GLN A 161 -3.58 -14.45 7.70
N SER A 162 -2.63 -13.53 7.48
CA SER A 162 -2.96 -12.12 7.28
C SER A 162 -3.74 -11.87 5.98
N PHE A 163 -3.38 -12.57 4.91
CA PHE A 163 -4.13 -12.51 3.66
C PHE A 163 -5.58 -12.98 3.84
N ASP A 164 -5.80 -14.14 4.47
CA ASP A 164 -7.12 -14.72 4.72
C ASP A 164 -7.95 -13.80 5.64
N ALA A 165 -7.36 -13.22 6.67
CA ALA A 165 -8.03 -12.27 7.57
C ALA A 165 -8.59 -11.06 6.80
N GLN A 166 -7.84 -10.50 5.84
CA GLN A 166 -8.34 -9.40 5.01
C GLN A 166 -9.48 -9.84 4.07
N ILE A 167 -9.41 -11.04 3.51
CA ILE A 167 -10.50 -11.62 2.70
C ILE A 167 -11.78 -11.74 3.55
N TYR A 168 -11.68 -12.26 4.77
CA TYR A 168 -12.84 -12.40 5.67
C TYR A 168 -13.44 -11.03 6.05
N CYS A 169 -12.62 -10.04 6.35
CA CYS A 169 -13.10 -8.67 6.62
C CYS A 169 -13.84 -8.10 5.41
N ARG A 170 -13.31 -8.29 4.22
CA ARG A 170 -13.91 -7.82 2.97
C ARG A 170 -15.26 -8.46 2.68
N LEU A 171 -15.40 -9.76 2.94
CA LEU A 171 -16.66 -10.47 2.77
C LEU A 171 -17.73 -9.99 3.75
N ARG A 172 -17.38 -9.76 5.02
CA ARG A 172 -18.31 -9.23 6.04
C ARG A 172 -18.82 -7.84 5.72
N GLN A 173 -18.01 -6.98 5.13
CA GLN A 173 -18.43 -5.62 4.74
C GLN A 173 -19.38 -5.59 3.54
N LYS A 174 -19.44 -6.65 2.74
CA LYS A 174 -20.33 -6.75 1.58
C LYS A 174 -21.70 -7.37 1.92
N THR A 175 -21.83 -7.98 3.09
CA THR A 175 -23.06 -8.66 3.55
C THR A 175 -23.88 -7.84 4.58
N CYS A 176 -23.46 -6.61 4.87
CA CYS A 176 -24.23 -5.60 5.63
C CYS A 176 -24.75 -4.46 4.68
#